data_f5cf33140b384ebde9aec5fbee96049d
#
_entry.id   f5cf33140b384ebde9aec5fbee96049d
#
_cell.length_a   1.000
_cell.length_b   1.000
_cell.length_c   1.000
_cell.angle_alpha   90.00
_cell.angle_beta   90.00
_cell.angle_gamma   90.00
#
_symmetry.space_group_name_H-M   'P 1'
#
loop_
_entity.id
_entity.type
_entity.pdbx_description
1 polymer ?
#
loop_
_entity_poly.entity_id
_entity_poly.type
_entity_poly.pdbx_seq_one_letter_code
_entity_poly.pdbx_strand_id
1 'polypeptide(L)'
;MKIGELAKISGVAAHTIRFYESEGLLKNVPRGSNGYRQYGETELDTLFRIQVGQKLGLSLQELKLMCHHHDEWDKDKMIQQLYNKLDDVRELQQTLAAQEQSLQLIINNLEDDVTDCQQRDQLLAALNNQLL
;
A
#
# COMPACT_ATOMS: atom_id res chain seq x y z
N MET A 1 24.38 6.35 -14.30
CA MET A 1 24.16 7.71 -13.77
C MET A 1 24.45 7.76 -12.27
N LYS A 2 24.71 8.92 -11.76
CA LYS A 2 24.89 9.13 -10.32
C LYS A 2 23.56 9.25 -9.62
N ILE A 3 23.57 9.11 -8.28
CA ILE A 3 22.34 9.11 -7.47
C ILE A 3 21.50 10.38 -7.65
N GLY A 4 22.15 11.56 -7.79
CA GLY A 4 21.44 12.82 -8.00
C GLY A 4 20.64 12.84 -9.29
N GLU A 5 21.19 12.28 -10.35
CA GLU A 5 20.51 12.17 -11.64
C GLU A 5 19.36 11.16 -11.57
N LEU A 6 19.58 10.02 -10.94
CA LEU A 6 18.54 9.02 -10.72
C LEU A 6 17.39 9.63 -9.91
N ALA A 7 17.69 10.37 -8.85
CA ALA A 7 16.69 11.05 -8.02
C ALA A 7 15.85 12.03 -8.88
N LYS A 8 16.50 12.78 -9.74
CA LYS A 8 15.82 13.75 -10.61
C LYS A 8 14.89 13.07 -11.61
N ILE A 9 15.34 12.00 -12.24
CA ILE A 9 14.55 11.27 -13.25
C ILE A 9 13.40 10.50 -12.59
N SER A 10 13.66 9.84 -11.48
CA SER A 10 12.66 8.99 -10.80
C SER A 10 11.67 9.78 -9.95
N GLY A 11 12.02 10.98 -9.55
CA GLY A 11 11.23 11.74 -8.58
C GLY A 11 11.39 11.26 -7.14
N VAL A 12 12.31 10.34 -6.88
CA VAL A 12 12.60 9.80 -5.55
C VAL A 12 13.82 10.51 -4.99
N ALA A 13 13.72 11.01 -3.77
CA ALA A 13 14.84 11.71 -3.12
C ALA A 13 16.05 10.79 -2.95
N ALA A 14 17.24 11.35 -3.06
CA ALA A 14 18.49 10.58 -2.97
C ALA A 14 18.59 9.79 -1.65
N HIS A 15 18.20 10.38 -0.53
CA HIS A 15 18.22 9.68 0.76
C HIS A 15 17.24 8.49 0.79
N THR A 16 16.13 8.58 0.09
CA THR A 16 15.16 7.49 -0.03
C THR A 16 15.73 6.36 -0.89
N ILE A 17 16.44 6.70 -1.98
CA ILE A 17 17.12 5.71 -2.81
C ILE A 17 18.15 4.94 -2.00
N ARG A 18 18.94 5.64 -1.18
CA ARG A 18 19.93 5.01 -0.29
C ARG A 18 19.24 4.11 0.75
N PHE A 19 18.09 4.53 1.25
CA PHE A 19 17.28 3.73 2.17
C PHE A 19 16.82 2.43 1.50
N TYR A 20 16.29 2.50 0.28
CA TYR A 20 15.87 1.31 -0.48
C TYR A 20 17.05 0.38 -0.74
N GLU A 21 18.22 0.93 -1.03
CA GLU A 21 19.43 0.16 -1.21
C GLU A 21 19.84 -0.55 0.09
N SER A 22 19.79 0.14 1.22
CA SER A 22 20.09 -0.43 2.53
C SER A 22 19.09 -1.51 2.95
N GLU A 23 17.85 -1.39 2.52
CA GLU A 23 16.79 -2.37 2.77
C GLU A 23 16.80 -3.56 1.80
N GLY A 24 17.72 -3.56 0.83
CA GLY A 24 17.87 -4.66 -0.11
C GLY A 24 16.91 -4.65 -1.29
N LEU A 25 16.20 -3.54 -1.51
CA LEU A 25 15.31 -3.37 -2.67
C LEU A 25 16.09 -2.99 -3.94
N LEU A 26 17.21 -2.30 -3.78
CA LEU A 26 18.19 -2.04 -4.83
C LEU A 26 19.45 -2.79 -4.47
N LYS A 27 19.72 -3.89 -5.15
CA LYS A 27 20.87 -4.75 -4.87
C LYS A 27 21.92 -4.60 -5.96
N ASN A 28 23.17 -4.90 -5.58
CA ASN A 28 24.27 -5.03 -6.54
C ASN A 28 24.47 -3.80 -7.43
N VAL A 29 24.25 -2.60 -6.89
CA VAL A 29 24.52 -1.38 -7.62
C VAL A 29 26.02 -1.29 -7.88
N PRO A 30 26.48 -1.28 -9.15
CA PRO A 30 27.89 -1.24 -9.44
C PRO A 30 28.50 0.10 -9.10
N ARG A 31 29.78 0.09 -8.77
CA ARG A 31 30.56 1.33 -8.56
C ARG A 31 31.41 1.61 -9.78
N GLY A 32 31.50 2.88 -10.18
CA GLY A 32 32.37 3.32 -11.23
C GLY A 32 33.84 3.32 -10.80
N SER A 33 34.73 3.63 -11.75
CA SER A 33 36.17 3.70 -11.52
C SER A 33 36.55 4.73 -10.44
N ASN A 34 35.69 5.73 -10.19
CA ASN A 34 35.87 6.76 -9.18
C ASN A 34 35.36 6.36 -7.78
N GLY A 35 34.88 5.13 -7.62
CA GLY A 35 34.36 4.62 -6.36
C GLY A 35 32.91 5.01 -6.05
N TYR A 36 32.29 5.86 -6.87
CA TYR A 36 30.89 6.25 -6.71
C TYR A 36 29.95 5.21 -7.33
N ARG A 37 28.76 5.08 -6.74
CA ARG A 37 27.72 4.19 -7.26
C ARG A 37 27.27 4.65 -8.63
N GLN A 38 27.10 3.68 -9.54
CA GLN A 38 26.57 3.92 -10.90
C GLN A 38 25.20 3.24 -11.00
N TYR A 39 24.18 4.04 -11.28
CA TYR A 39 22.80 3.58 -11.43
C TYR A 39 22.45 3.56 -12.92
N GLY A 40 21.66 2.58 -13.33
CA GLY A 40 21.22 2.41 -14.71
C GLY A 40 19.71 2.23 -14.81
N GLU A 41 19.27 1.74 -15.96
CA GLU A 41 17.84 1.51 -16.23
C GLU A 41 17.24 0.46 -15.31
N THR A 42 18.01 -0.54 -14.90
CA THR A 42 17.55 -1.57 -13.96
C THR A 42 17.11 -0.95 -12.64
N GLU A 43 17.90 -0.04 -12.11
CA GLU A 43 17.58 0.66 -10.86
C GLU A 43 16.38 1.59 -11.04
N LEU A 44 16.28 2.24 -12.19
CA LEU A 44 15.15 3.11 -12.52
C LEU A 44 13.86 2.30 -12.60
N ASP A 45 13.88 1.15 -13.25
CA ASP A 45 12.72 0.23 -13.33
C ASP A 45 12.32 -0.26 -11.95
N THR A 46 13.29 -0.61 -11.11
CA THR A 46 13.02 -1.06 -9.75
C THR A 46 12.36 0.05 -8.93
N LEU A 47 12.86 1.28 -9.02
CA LEU A 47 12.24 2.42 -8.35
C LEU A 47 10.81 2.66 -8.82
N PHE A 48 10.57 2.52 -10.11
CA PHE A 48 9.22 2.65 -10.68
C PHE A 48 8.27 1.60 -10.07
N ARG A 49 8.70 0.35 -10.00
CA ARG A 49 7.90 -0.74 -9.41
C ARG A 49 7.63 -0.49 -7.93
N ILE A 50 8.61 0.00 -7.18
CA ILE A 50 8.44 0.36 -5.78
C ILE A 50 7.39 1.47 -5.64
N GLN A 51 7.49 2.53 -6.44
CA GLN A 51 6.54 3.64 -6.40
C GLN A 51 5.12 3.18 -6.72
N VAL A 52 4.94 2.39 -7.77
CA VAL A 52 3.62 1.84 -8.15
C VAL A 52 3.07 0.97 -7.02
N GLY A 53 3.90 0.09 -6.47
CA GLY A 53 3.48 -0.79 -5.37
C GLY A 53 3.03 -0.01 -4.14
N GLN A 54 3.77 1.02 -3.76
CA GLN A 54 3.41 1.87 -2.61
C GLN A 54 2.11 2.64 -2.86
N LYS A 55 1.88 3.12 -4.07
CA LYS A 55 0.61 3.77 -4.44
C LYS A 55 -0.57 2.81 -4.33
N LEU A 56 -0.34 1.53 -4.57
CA LEU A 56 -1.35 0.48 -4.40
C LEU A 56 -1.52 0.03 -2.95
N GLY A 57 -0.76 0.62 -2.04
CA GLY A 57 -0.84 0.30 -0.61
C GLY A 57 0.03 -0.86 -0.17
N LEU A 58 0.95 -1.33 -1.01
CA LEU A 58 1.92 -2.36 -0.63
C LEU A 58 3.00 -1.76 0.28
N SER A 59 3.32 -2.48 1.35
CA SER A 59 4.41 -2.10 2.24
C SER A 59 5.76 -2.48 1.65
N LEU A 60 6.85 -1.90 2.18
CA LEU A 60 8.20 -2.29 1.75
C LEU A 60 8.47 -3.77 2.00
N GLN A 61 7.94 -4.33 3.10
CA GLN A 61 8.07 -5.77 3.39
C GLN A 61 7.37 -6.62 2.32
N GLU A 62 6.17 -6.23 1.93
CA GLU A 62 5.43 -6.90 0.86
C GLU A 62 6.18 -6.81 -0.48
N LEU A 63 6.77 -5.64 -0.77
CA LEU A 63 7.57 -5.45 -1.98
C LEU A 63 8.84 -6.31 -1.97
N LYS A 64 9.48 -6.46 -0.80
CA LYS A 64 10.65 -7.33 -0.65
C LYS A 64 10.33 -8.79 -0.96
N LEU A 65 9.11 -9.24 -0.61
CA LEU A 65 8.67 -10.61 -0.89
C LEU A 65 8.49 -10.87 -2.39
N MET A 66 8.33 -9.83 -3.19
CA MET A 66 8.22 -9.94 -4.65
C MET A 66 9.58 -10.03 -5.35
N CYS A 67 10.65 -9.64 -4.66
CA CYS A 67 12.00 -9.68 -5.22
C CYS A 67 12.59 -11.08 -5.08
N HIS A 68 13.25 -11.53 -6.14
CA HIS A 68 13.99 -12.79 -6.15
C HIS A 68 15.47 -12.54 -5.87
N HIS A 69 16.23 -13.59 -5.62
CA HIS A 69 17.68 -13.50 -5.53
C HIS A 69 18.25 -12.93 -6.85
N HIS A 70 19.20 -12.03 -6.80
CA HIS A 70 19.84 -11.37 -7.96
C HIS A 70 19.03 -10.24 -8.61
N ASP A 71 18.25 -9.50 -7.84
CA ASP A 71 17.50 -8.31 -8.28
C ASP A 71 16.41 -8.55 -9.31
N GLU A 72 16.04 -9.81 -9.54
CA GLU A 72 14.94 -10.16 -10.41
C GLU A 72 13.63 -10.24 -9.62
N TRP A 73 12.58 -9.69 -10.20
CA TRP A 73 11.24 -9.76 -9.64
C TRP A 73 10.62 -11.12 -10.01
N ASP A 74 10.17 -11.85 -9.00
CA ASP A 74 9.49 -13.13 -9.18
C ASP A 74 8.02 -12.88 -9.52
N LYS A 75 7.63 -13.21 -10.74
CA LYS A 75 6.27 -12.98 -11.24
C LYS A 75 5.21 -13.70 -10.39
N ASP A 76 5.45 -14.93 -9.98
CA ASP A 76 4.49 -15.69 -9.19
C ASP A 76 4.32 -15.10 -7.80
N LYS A 77 5.41 -14.68 -7.18
CA LYS A 77 5.36 -13.98 -5.88
C LYS A 77 4.68 -12.63 -6.00
N MET A 78 4.92 -11.90 -7.08
CA MET A 78 4.23 -10.63 -7.35
C MET A 78 2.73 -10.83 -7.45
N ILE A 79 2.29 -11.81 -8.21
CA ILE A 79 0.86 -12.13 -8.38
C ILE A 79 0.25 -12.51 -7.03
N GLN A 80 0.92 -13.34 -6.25
CA GLN A 80 0.44 -13.74 -4.92
C GLN A 80 0.26 -12.55 -3.99
N GLN A 81 1.24 -11.64 -3.94
CA GLN A 81 1.16 -10.44 -3.10
C GLN A 81 0.06 -9.49 -3.57
N LEU A 82 -0.14 -9.37 -4.87
CA LEU A 82 -1.22 -8.54 -5.41
C LEU A 82 -2.60 -9.12 -5.09
N TYR A 83 -2.78 -10.43 -5.15
CA TYR A 83 -4.03 -11.07 -4.71
C TYR A 83 -4.28 -10.89 -3.22
N ASN A 84 -3.24 -11.04 -2.38
CA ASN A 84 -3.36 -10.78 -0.95
C ASN A 84 -3.82 -9.34 -0.68
N LYS A 85 -3.24 -8.38 -1.40
CA LYS A 85 -3.63 -6.97 -1.27
C LYS A 85 -5.05 -6.73 -1.76
N LEU A 86 -5.44 -7.40 -2.84
CA LEU A 86 -6.81 -7.31 -3.36
C LEU A 86 -7.83 -7.81 -2.33
N ASP A 87 -7.53 -8.90 -1.64
CA ASP A 87 -8.38 -9.42 -0.56
C ASP A 87 -8.51 -8.42 0.59
N ASP A 88 -7.40 -7.80 0.99
CA ASP A 88 -7.39 -6.76 2.03
C ASP A 88 -8.27 -5.57 1.64
N VAL A 89 -8.16 -5.12 0.39
CA VAL A 89 -8.96 -4.01 -0.14
C VAL A 89 -10.44 -4.35 -0.13
N ARG A 90 -10.80 -5.56 -0.55
CA ARG A 90 -12.20 -6.01 -0.56
C ARG A 90 -12.78 -6.08 0.85
N GLU A 91 -12.00 -6.57 1.81
CA GLU A 91 -12.39 -6.58 3.22
C GLU A 91 -12.62 -5.17 3.75
N LEU A 92 -11.72 -4.24 3.42
CA LEU A 92 -11.85 -2.84 3.81
C LEU A 92 -13.09 -2.19 3.17
N GLN A 93 -13.39 -2.51 1.92
CA GLN A 93 -14.60 -2.02 1.24
C GLN A 93 -15.87 -2.48 1.96
N GLN A 94 -15.92 -3.74 2.42
CA GLN A 94 -17.05 -4.26 3.18
C GLN A 94 -17.19 -3.54 4.52
N THR A 95 -16.10 -3.30 5.22
CA THR A 95 -16.10 -2.54 6.47
C THR A 95 -16.63 -1.13 6.27
N LEU A 96 -16.15 -0.44 5.24
CA LEU A 96 -16.60 0.92 4.92
C LEU A 96 -18.08 0.96 4.54
N ALA A 97 -18.56 -0.02 3.77
CA ALA A 97 -19.97 -0.11 3.42
C ALA A 97 -20.86 -0.31 4.65
N ALA A 98 -20.43 -1.15 5.59
CA ALA A 98 -21.15 -1.35 6.85
C ALA A 98 -21.20 -0.07 7.70
N GLN A 99 -20.08 0.66 7.76
CA GLN A 99 -20.03 1.94 8.48
C GLN A 99 -20.93 2.99 7.85
N GLU A 100 -20.97 3.05 6.52
CA GLU A 100 -21.83 3.96 5.78
C GLU A 100 -23.31 3.69 6.10
N GLN A 101 -23.72 2.42 6.06
CA GLN A 101 -25.09 2.02 6.41
C GLN A 101 -25.43 2.38 7.84
N SER A 102 -24.53 2.14 8.78
CA SER A 102 -24.74 2.45 10.20
C SER A 102 -24.89 3.96 10.42
N LEU A 103 -24.06 4.77 9.78
CA LEU A 103 -24.17 6.22 9.85
C LEU A 103 -25.50 6.72 9.30
N GLN A 104 -25.91 6.19 8.15
CA GLN A 104 -27.17 6.57 7.52
C GLN A 104 -28.36 6.21 8.41
N LEU A 105 -28.31 5.04 9.04
CA LEU A 105 -29.36 4.58 9.95
C LEU A 105 -29.49 5.51 11.16
N ILE A 106 -28.37 5.95 11.74
CA ILE A 106 -28.37 6.89 12.87
C ILE A 106 -28.92 8.24 12.43
N ILE A 107 -28.48 8.76 11.28
CA ILE A 107 -28.94 10.04 10.74
C ILE A 107 -30.46 9.99 10.53
N ASN A 108 -30.97 8.96 9.90
CA ASN A 108 -32.41 8.83 9.64
C ASN A 108 -33.23 8.80 10.94
N ASN A 109 -32.73 8.11 11.97
CA ASN A 109 -33.40 8.08 13.26
C ASN A 109 -33.42 9.44 13.97
N LEU A 110 -32.33 10.18 13.89
CA LEU A 110 -32.23 11.51 14.48
C LEU A 110 -33.12 12.51 13.74
N GLU A 111 -33.19 12.42 12.41
CA GLU A 111 -34.04 13.28 11.60
C GLU A 111 -35.54 13.01 11.84
N ASP A 112 -35.90 11.74 12.05
CA ASP A 112 -37.28 11.33 12.34
C ASP A 112 -37.68 11.60 13.80
N ASP A 113 -36.78 12.18 14.62
CA ASP A 113 -37.00 12.50 16.02
C ASP A 113 -37.55 11.31 16.84
N VAL A 114 -36.80 10.18 16.77
CA VAL A 114 -37.17 8.94 17.43
C VAL A 114 -37.13 9.10 18.95
N THR A 115 -38.31 9.11 19.60
CA THR A 115 -38.45 9.22 21.04
C THR A 115 -38.80 7.90 21.72
N ASP A 116 -39.17 6.85 20.95
CA ASP A 116 -39.55 5.57 21.41
C ASP A 116 -38.33 4.72 21.81
N CYS A 117 -38.30 4.22 23.06
CA CYS A 117 -37.24 3.35 23.56
C CYS A 117 -37.12 2.04 22.77
N GLN A 118 -38.24 1.49 22.29
CA GLN A 118 -38.25 0.28 21.51
C GLN A 118 -37.54 0.42 20.18
N GLN A 119 -37.75 1.56 19.48
CA GLN A 119 -37.08 1.86 18.26
C GLN A 119 -35.58 2.08 18.49
N ARG A 120 -35.21 2.70 19.61
CA ARG A 120 -33.83 2.92 20.01
C ARG A 120 -33.11 1.59 20.24
N ASP A 121 -33.76 0.64 20.91
CA ASP A 121 -33.20 -0.70 21.14
C ASP A 121 -33.01 -1.46 19.85
N GLN A 122 -33.97 -1.36 18.91
CA GLN A 122 -33.85 -1.95 17.58
C GLN A 122 -32.67 -1.36 16.80
N LEU A 123 -32.46 -0.04 16.89
CA LEU A 123 -31.34 0.64 16.25
C LEU A 123 -29.99 0.13 16.77
N LEU A 124 -29.86 0.04 18.11
CA LEU A 124 -28.64 -0.46 18.74
C LEU A 124 -28.35 -1.92 18.34
N ALA A 125 -29.37 -2.77 18.30
CA ALA A 125 -29.22 -4.15 17.85
C ALA A 125 -28.74 -4.24 16.40
N ALA A 126 -29.31 -3.41 15.52
CA ALA A 126 -28.90 -3.37 14.11
C ALA A 126 -27.45 -2.89 13.95
N LEU A 127 -27.03 -1.87 14.71
CA LEU A 127 -25.66 -1.36 14.69
C LEU A 127 -24.67 -2.40 15.19
N ASN A 128 -24.99 -3.10 16.27
CA ASN A 128 -24.13 -4.15 16.80
C ASN A 128 -23.91 -5.28 15.79
N ASN A 129 -24.97 -5.66 15.06
CA ASN A 129 -24.89 -6.71 14.04
C ASN A 129 -24.05 -6.28 12.83
N GLN A 130 -24.05 -4.99 12.50
CA GLN A 130 -23.27 -4.48 11.36
C GLN A 130 -21.81 -4.21 11.70
N LEU A 131 -21.51 -3.82 12.94
CA LEU A 131 -20.17 -3.43 13.36
C LEU A 131 -19.34 -4.60 13.93
N LEU A 132 -19.99 -5.71 14.25
CA LEU A 132 -19.33 -6.92 14.69
C LEU A 132 -19.19 -7.90 13.54
#